data_a8c1d1695810a78edad0628b2dfb933c
#
_entry.id   a8c1d1695810a78edad0628b2dfb933c
#
_cell.length_a   1.000
_cell.length_b   1.000
_cell.length_c   1.000
_cell.angle_alpha   90.00
_cell.angle_beta   90.00
_cell.angle_gamma   90.00
#
_symmetry.space_group_name_H-M   'P 1'
#
loop_
_entity.id
_entity.type
_entity.pdbx_description
1 polymer ?
#
loop_
_entity_poly.entity_id
_entity_poly.type
_entity_poly.pdbx_seq_one_letter_code
_entity_poly.pdbx_strand_id
1 'polypeptide(L)'
;MPSVKILGIDPSFRNWGMAACLLDADGLKVMDTHIIKTVSIKSKKVKQNSADIISANELYRGLIKAVKWADVICIEVPHGSQSSRAMVSYGVCIALIGVIQELNPNIVQVSANDVKALVRTDKSHKPSKKEVIAWVKTKHPEAKLPNNLSAEHICDAIVAIHAAMLKPEFKEYYVPQ
;
A
#
# COMPACT_ATOMS: atom_id res chain seq x y z
N MET A 1 10.16 19.66 -15.26
CA MET A 1 8.75 19.20 -15.11
C MET A 1 8.35 19.24 -13.66
N PRO A 2 7.10 19.58 -13.31
CA PRO A 2 6.65 19.43 -11.94
C PRO A 2 6.69 17.93 -11.57
N SER A 3 7.21 17.62 -10.39
CA SER A 3 7.17 16.26 -9.86
C SER A 3 5.76 15.91 -9.38
N VAL A 4 5.32 14.66 -9.60
CA VAL A 4 4.05 14.12 -9.11
C VAL A 4 4.30 13.40 -7.80
N LYS A 5 3.54 13.74 -6.77
CA LYS A 5 3.57 13.08 -5.46
C LYS A 5 2.70 11.84 -5.49
N ILE A 6 3.32 10.68 -5.31
CA ILE A 6 2.65 9.38 -5.36
C ILE A 6 2.70 8.72 -4.00
N LEU A 7 1.57 8.21 -3.54
CA LEU A 7 1.46 7.40 -2.34
C LEU A 7 1.13 5.96 -2.72
N GLY A 8 2.06 5.04 -2.49
CA GLY A 8 1.81 3.60 -2.56
C GLY A 8 1.21 3.09 -1.25
N ILE A 9 0.24 2.20 -1.32
CA ILE A 9 -0.42 1.61 -0.16
C ILE A 9 -0.60 0.10 -0.32
N ASP A 10 -0.17 -0.67 0.70
CA ASP A 10 -0.52 -2.07 0.92
C ASP A 10 -1.44 -2.18 2.15
N PRO A 11 -2.77 -2.34 1.98
CA PRO A 11 -3.73 -2.35 3.08
C PRO A 11 -3.75 -3.69 3.80
N SER A 12 -3.48 -3.67 5.08
CA SER A 12 -3.67 -4.80 5.98
C SER A 12 -4.19 -4.31 7.33
N PHE A 13 -5.18 -4.98 7.90
CA PHE A 13 -5.82 -4.52 9.14
C PHE A 13 -4.86 -4.35 10.32
N ARG A 14 -3.70 -5.03 10.29
CA ARG A 14 -2.69 -4.98 11.36
C ARG A 14 -1.43 -4.20 11.00
N ASN A 15 -1.08 -4.16 9.73
CA ASN A 15 0.14 -3.52 9.25
C ASN A 15 -0.13 -2.86 7.89
N TRP A 16 -0.51 -1.60 7.90
CA TRP A 16 -0.77 -0.86 6.67
C TRP A 16 0.52 -0.24 6.15
N GLY A 17 1.09 -0.81 5.09
CA GLY A 17 2.33 -0.32 4.49
C GLY A 17 2.10 0.88 3.59
N MET A 18 2.99 1.87 3.65
CA MET A 18 2.95 3.06 2.82
C MET A 18 4.33 3.45 2.30
N ALA A 19 4.38 3.96 1.08
CA ALA A 19 5.56 4.56 0.47
C ALA A 19 5.19 5.89 -0.18
N ALA A 20 5.81 6.98 0.28
CA ALA A 20 5.69 8.31 -0.32
C ALA A 20 6.80 8.48 -1.35
N CYS A 21 6.44 8.70 -2.61
CA CYS A 21 7.36 8.80 -3.73
C CYS A 21 7.15 10.10 -4.52
N LEU A 22 8.18 10.52 -5.22
CA LEU A 22 8.11 11.53 -6.26
C LEU A 22 8.41 10.90 -7.61
N LEU A 23 7.64 11.24 -8.62
CA LEU A 23 7.87 10.88 -10.02
C LEU A 23 8.17 12.15 -10.80
N ASP A 24 9.32 12.20 -11.44
CA ASP A 24 9.76 13.29 -12.31
C ASP A 24 10.43 12.74 -13.59
N ALA A 25 11.14 13.57 -14.33
CA ALA A 25 11.86 13.18 -15.55
C ALA A 25 12.96 12.14 -15.29
N ASP A 26 13.54 12.12 -14.09
CA ASP A 26 14.61 11.18 -13.71
C ASP A 26 14.04 9.83 -13.23
N GLY A 27 12.72 9.73 -13.06
CA GLY A 27 12.02 8.52 -12.67
C GLY A 27 11.37 8.57 -11.28
N LEU A 28 10.97 7.39 -10.78
CA LEU A 28 10.34 7.23 -9.47
C LEU A 28 11.40 7.18 -8.37
N LYS A 29 11.27 8.06 -7.37
CA LYS A 29 12.16 8.12 -6.20
C LYS A 29 11.37 7.95 -4.90
N VAL A 30 11.79 7.01 -4.07
CA VAL A 30 11.19 6.80 -2.74
C VAL A 30 11.72 7.86 -1.77
N MET A 31 10.82 8.68 -1.22
CA MET A 31 11.15 9.78 -0.32
C MET A 31 11.02 9.37 1.14
N ASP A 32 9.97 8.64 1.47
CA ASP A 32 9.71 8.17 2.83
C ASP A 32 8.89 6.88 2.82
N THR A 33 9.04 6.10 3.88
CA THR A 33 8.31 4.84 4.05
C THR A 33 7.76 4.76 5.47
N HIS A 34 6.54 4.27 5.60
CA HIS A 34 5.87 4.18 6.89
C HIS A 34 5.00 2.94 7.01
N ILE A 35 4.83 2.44 8.23
CA ILE A 35 3.85 1.40 8.56
C ILE A 35 2.96 1.87 9.69
N ILE A 36 1.66 1.86 9.44
CA ILE A 36 0.68 2.03 10.49
C ILE A 36 0.42 0.66 11.11
N LYS A 37 0.80 0.50 12.37
CA LYS A 37 0.55 -0.73 13.13
C LYS A 37 -0.61 -0.51 14.07
N THR A 38 -1.65 -1.36 13.98
CA THR A 38 -2.73 -1.34 14.95
C THR A 38 -2.41 -2.23 16.15
N VAL A 39 -2.81 -1.78 17.34
CA VAL A 39 -2.59 -2.54 18.57
C VAL A 39 -3.67 -3.61 18.73
N SER A 40 -3.25 -4.87 18.94
CA SER A 40 -4.19 -5.94 19.28
C SER A 40 -4.59 -5.81 20.75
N ILE A 41 -5.84 -5.43 20.99
CA ILE A 41 -6.38 -5.34 22.37
C ILE A 41 -6.78 -6.75 22.83
N LYS A 42 -5.92 -7.36 23.64
CA LYS A 42 -6.20 -8.67 24.26
C LYS A 42 -6.77 -8.45 25.68
N SER A 43 -8.01 -8.03 25.78
CA SER A 43 -8.68 -7.85 27.05
C SER A 43 -10.04 -8.53 27.03
N LYS A 44 -10.36 -9.34 28.05
CA LYS A 44 -11.71 -9.92 28.25
C LYS A 44 -12.78 -8.86 28.49
N LYS A 45 -12.39 -7.63 28.88
CA LYS A 45 -13.29 -6.51 29.13
C LYS A 45 -13.67 -5.73 27.86
N VAL A 46 -12.91 -5.87 26.78
CA VAL A 46 -13.17 -5.17 25.51
C VAL A 46 -13.70 -6.16 24.49
N LYS A 47 -14.92 -5.93 24.02
CA LYS A 47 -15.49 -6.75 22.94
C LYS A 47 -14.66 -6.61 21.66
N GLN A 48 -14.57 -7.69 20.88
CA GLN A 48 -13.76 -7.72 19.65
C GLN A 48 -14.15 -6.60 18.67
N ASN A 49 -15.44 -6.36 18.48
CA ASN A 49 -15.89 -5.29 17.56
C ASN A 49 -15.47 -3.90 18.03
N SER A 50 -15.44 -3.65 19.35
CA SER A 50 -14.94 -2.39 19.90
C SER A 50 -13.43 -2.23 19.66
N ALA A 51 -12.67 -3.31 19.80
CA ALA A 51 -11.24 -3.32 19.45
C ALA A 51 -11.00 -3.07 17.95
N ASP A 52 -11.88 -3.58 17.09
CA ASP A 52 -11.79 -3.36 15.65
C ASP A 52 -12.08 -1.90 15.27
N ILE A 53 -13.03 -1.24 15.93
CA ILE A 53 -13.30 0.19 15.76
C ILE A 53 -12.06 1.02 16.15
N ILE A 54 -11.42 0.69 17.28
CA ILE A 54 -10.19 1.38 17.71
C ILE A 54 -9.10 1.22 16.65
N SER A 55 -8.88 -0.02 16.16
CA SER A 55 -7.89 -0.27 15.10
C SER A 55 -8.21 0.47 13.80
N ALA A 56 -9.49 0.53 13.38
CA ALA A 56 -9.91 1.29 12.21
C ALA A 56 -9.60 2.79 12.36
N ASN A 57 -9.84 3.36 13.56
CA ASN A 57 -9.51 4.76 13.87
C ASN A 57 -7.98 5.01 13.84
N GLU A 58 -7.17 4.07 14.36
CA GLU A 58 -5.71 4.16 14.30
C GLU A 58 -5.23 4.20 12.84
N LEU A 59 -5.76 3.30 11.98
CA LEU A 59 -5.46 3.29 10.55
C LEU A 59 -5.84 4.61 9.89
N TYR A 60 -7.08 5.07 10.08
CA TYR A 60 -7.57 6.32 9.49
C TYR A 60 -6.69 7.51 9.86
N ARG A 61 -6.39 7.69 11.16
CA ARG A 61 -5.55 8.79 11.64
C ARG A 61 -4.13 8.76 11.06
N GLY A 62 -3.56 7.56 10.92
CA GLY A 62 -2.25 7.38 10.33
C GLY A 62 -2.20 7.68 8.83
N LEU A 63 -3.30 7.42 8.11
CA LEU A 63 -3.39 7.59 6.66
C LEU A 63 -3.63 9.03 6.22
N ILE A 64 -4.48 9.76 6.94
CA ILE A 64 -5.09 11.01 6.44
C ILE A 64 -4.07 12.06 5.98
N LYS A 65 -2.95 12.18 6.67
CA LYS A 65 -1.91 13.16 6.32
C LYS A 65 -1.21 12.79 5.00
N ALA A 66 -0.87 11.52 4.81
CA ALA A 66 -0.22 11.01 3.61
C ALA A 66 -1.17 11.06 2.39
N VAL A 67 -2.45 10.71 2.59
CA VAL A 67 -3.49 10.79 1.56
C VAL A 67 -3.66 12.22 1.06
N LYS A 68 -3.70 13.21 1.95
CA LYS A 68 -3.83 14.63 1.59
C LYS A 68 -2.57 15.21 0.95
N TRP A 69 -1.41 14.61 1.18
CA TRP A 69 -0.15 15.05 0.59
C TRP A 69 -0.01 14.58 -0.85
N ALA A 70 -0.57 13.42 -1.21
CA ALA A 70 -0.39 12.78 -2.50
C ALA A 70 -1.24 13.44 -3.60
N ASP A 71 -0.67 13.55 -4.80
CA ASP A 71 -1.41 13.91 -6.01
C ASP A 71 -2.13 12.68 -6.59
N VAL A 72 -1.51 11.49 -6.46
CA VAL A 72 -2.04 10.18 -6.91
C VAL A 72 -1.78 9.12 -5.85
N ILE A 73 -2.74 8.22 -5.63
CA ILE A 73 -2.63 7.08 -4.74
C ILE A 73 -2.63 5.79 -5.55
N CYS A 74 -1.63 4.94 -5.36
CA CYS A 74 -1.54 3.60 -5.95
C CYS A 74 -1.77 2.58 -4.83
N ILE A 75 -2.82 1.77 -4.94
CA ILE A 75 -3.23 0.89 -3.85
C ILE A 75 -3.45 -0.54 -4.31
N GLU A 76 -2.83 -1.50 -3.62
CA GLU A 76 -3.16 -2.92 -3.79
C GLU A 76 -4.50 -3.20 -3.11
N VAL A 77 -5.52 -3.59 -3.90
CA VAL A 77 -6.83 -3.92 -3.34
C VAL A 77 -6.76 -5.31 -2.69
N PRO A 78 -7.05 -5.42 -1.38
CA PRO A 78 -6.96 -6.70 -0.71
C PRO A 78 -8.00 -7.69 -1.23
N HIS A 79 -7.62 -8.97 -1.35
CA HIS A 79 -8.53 -10.04 -1.72
C HIS A 79 -9.33 -10.53 -0.51
N GLY A 80 -10.49 -11.12 -0.78
CA GLY A 80 -11.31 -11.74 0.24
C GLY A 80 -10.62 -12.95 0.91
N SER A 81 -11.21 -13.46 1.95
CA SER A 81 -10.71 -14.59 2.72
C SER A 81 -11.82 -15.62 3.00
N GLN A 82 -11.43 -16.87 3.23
CA GLN A 82 -12.37 -17.95 3.60
C GLN A 82 -12.78 -17.90 5.08
N SER A 83 -12.03 -17.21 5.96
CA SER A 83 -12.40 -17.11 7.36
C SER A 83 -13.24 -15.86 7.63
N SER A 84 -14.31 -16.00 8.43
CA SER A 84 -15.20 -14.90 8.82
C SER A 84 -14.41 -13.75 9.48
N ARG A 85 -13.41 -14.07 10.29
CA ARG A 85 -12.58 -13.05 10.96
C ARG A 85 -11.72 -12.27 9.96
N ALA A 86 -11.13 -12.93 9.00
CA ALA A 86 -10.37 -12.28 7.95
C ALA A 86 -11.26 -11.46 7.02
N MET A 87 -12.51 -11.88 6.80
CA MET A 87 -13.50 -11.09 6.04
C MET A 87 -13.88 -9.78 6.73
N VAL A 88 -13.99 -9.77 8.07
CA VAL A 88 -14.18 -8.50 8.83
C VAL A 88 -12.98 -7.57 8.62
N SER A 89 -11.76 -8.09 8.75
CA SER A 89 -10.54 -7.31 8.53
C SER A 89 -10.45 -6.75 7.10
N TYR A 90 -10.82 -7.57 6.11
CA TYR A 90 -10.93 -7.18 4.71
C TYR A 90 -11.96 -6.05 4.53
N GLY A 91 -13.17 -6.21 5.09
CA GLY A 91 -14.24 -5.20 5.00
C GLY A 91 -13.84 -3.85 5.59
N VAL A 92 -13.11 -3.83 6.71
CA VAL A 92 -12.58 -2.59 7.28
C VAL A 92 -11.57 -1.93 6.33
N CYS A 93 -10.66 -2.71 5.73
CA CYS A 93 -9.70 -2.16 4.75
C CYS A 93 -10.42 -1.57 3.54
N ILE A 94 -11.41 -2.27 2.97
CA ILE A 94 -12.20 -1.77 1.83
C ILE A 94 -12.97 -0.51 2.20
N ALA A 95 -13.60 -0.45 3.37
CA ALA A 95 -14.31 0.74 3.84
C ALA A 95 -13.35 1.95 3.97
N LEU A 96 -12.15 1.74 4.51
CA LEU A 96 -11.14 2.79 4.60
C LEU A 96 -10.64 3.25 3.23
N ILE A 97 -10.52 2.35 2.24
CA ILE A 97 -10.19 2.72 0.85
C ILE A 97 -11.29 3.62 0.28
N GLY A 98 -12.56 3.32 0.53
CA GLY A 98 -13.67 4.21 0.14
C GLY A 98 -13.55 5.60 0.76
N VAL A 99 -13.21 5.69 2.05
CA VAL A 99 -12.97 6.98 2.72
C VAL A 99 -11.76 7.71 2.12
N ILE A 100 -10.69 7.00 1.76
CA ILE A 100 -9.52 7.58 1.09
C ILE A 100 -9.93 8.19 -0.25
N GLN A 101 -10.80 7.52 -1.02
CA GLN A 101 -11.27 7.97 -2.32
C GLN A 101 -12.08 9.28 -2.22
N GLU A 102 -12.84 9.48 -1.15
CA GLU A 102 -13.52 10.77 -0.89
C GLU A 102 -12.53 11.91 -0.57
N LEU A 103 -11.39 11.59 0.03
CA LEU A 103 -10.35 12.56 0.40
C LEU A 103 -9.40 12.90 -0.75
N ASN A 104 -9.17 11.94 -1.63
CA ASN A 104 -8.34 12.05 -2.82
C ASN A 104 -8.89 11.10 -3.89
N PRO A 105 -9.60 11.63 -4.92
CA PRO A 105 -10.25 10.80 -5.93
C PRO A 105 -9.26 10.15 -6.91
N ASN A 106 -8.02 10.62 -6.94
CA ASN A 106 -6.99 10.15 -7.87
C ASN A 106 -6.38 8.82 -7.38
N ILE A 107 -7.15 7.74 -7.45
CA ILE A 107 -6.73 6.41 -7.00
C ILE A 107 -6.58 5.47 -8.20
N VAL A 108 -5.40 4.84 -8.31
CA VAL A 108 -5.14 3.73 -9.22
C VAL A 108 -5.07 2.43 -8.42
N GLN A 109 -6.03 1.55 -8.70
CA GLN A 109 -6.13 0.26 -8.02
C GLN A 109 -5.34 -0.81 -8.77
N VAL A 110 -4.59 -1.62 -8.03
CA VAL A 110 -3.88 -2.79 -8.55
C VAL A 110 -4.26 -4.04 -7.76
N SER A 111 -4.13 -5.19 -8.40
CA SER A 111 -4.35 -6.49 -7.76
C SER A 111 -3.02 -7.09 -7.26
N ALA A 112 -3.10 -8.02 -6.32
CA ALA A 112 -1.93 -8.81 -5.93
C ALA A 112 -1.27 -9.56 -7.10
N ASN A 113 -2.01 -9.86 -8.16
CA ASN A 113 -1.45 -10.46 -9.37
C ASN A 113 -0.65 -9.44 -10.18
N ASP A 114 -1.09 -8.19 -10.27
CA ASP A 114 -0.34 -7.12 -10.94
C ASP A 114 1.00 -6.89 -10.22
N VAL A 115 0.98 -6.81 -8.88
CA VAL A 115 2.18 -6.68 -8.05
C VAL A 115 3.15 -7.85 -8.27
N LYS A 116 2.66 -9.09 -8.20
CA LYS A 116 3.49 -10.29 -8.42
C LYS A 116 4.03 -10.38 -9.85
N ALA A 117 3.28 -9.91 -10.83
CA ALA A 117 3.69 -9.95 -12.23
C ALA A 117 4.97 -9.16 -12.52
N LEU A 118 5.26 -8.10 -11.74
CA LEU A 118 6.47 -7.29 -11.87
C LEU A 118 7.72 -7.97 -11.31
N VAL A 119 7.55 -8.78 -10.28
CA VAL A 119 8.66 -9.39 -9.55
C VAL A 119 9.01 -10.78 -10.08
N ARG A 120 8.04 -11.50 -10.64
CA ARG A 120 8.25 -12.86 -11.13
C ARG A 120 9.22 -12.92 -12.32
N THR A 121 10.02 -13.98 -12.37
CA THR A 121 10.96 -14.27 -13.45
C THR A 121 10.31 -14.93 -14.65
N ASP A 122 9.23 -15.69 -14.42
CA ASP A 122 8.42 -16.35 -15.47
C ASP A 122 6.94 -16.42 -15.05
N LYS A 123 6.06 -16.82 -15.96
CA LYS A 123 4.60 -16.84 -15.74
C LYS A 123 4.15 -17.84 -14.67
N SER A 124 4.88 -18.91 -14.45
CA SER A 124 4.57 -19.98 -13.47
C SER A 124 5.13 -19.64 -12.08
N HIS A 125 6.12 -18.75 -12.00
CA HIS A 125 6.77 -18.38 -10.76
C HIS A 125 5.88 -17.50 -9.87
N LYS A 126 5.74 -17.90 -8.61
CA LYS A 126 5.06 -17.10 -7.56
C LYS A 126 6.13 -16.50 -6.66
N PRO A 127 6.42 -15.20 -6.79
CA PRO A 127 7.46 -14.56 -6.00
C PRO A 127 7.23 -14.73 -4.49
N SER A 128 8.29 -15.07 -3.80
CA SER A 128 8.34 -15.08 -2.32
C SER A 128 8.48 -13.65 -1.80
N LYS A 129 8.16 -13.44 -0.52
CA LYS A 129 8.38 -12.16 0.17
C LYS A 129 9.83 -11.67 0.10
N LYS A 130 10.80 -12.59 0.15
CA LYS A 130 12.23 -12.26 0.03
C LYS A 130 12.58 -11.72 -1.35
N GLU A 131 11.98 -12.27 -2.39
CA GLU A 131 12.21 -11.82 -3.77
C GLU A 131 11.61 -10.43 -4.00
N VAL A 132 10.42 -10.14 -3.45
CA VAL A 132 9.83 -8.79 -3.49
C VAL A 132 10.74 -7.78 -2.79
N ILE A 133 11.23 -8.09 -1.59
CA ILE A 133 12.16 -7.22 -0.86
C ILE A 133 13.48 -7.02 -1.64
N ALA A 134 14.03 -8.08 -2.24
CA ALA A 134 15.25 -8.00 -3.04
C ALA A 134 15.05 -7.14 -4.30
N TRP A 135 13.90 -7.29 -4.97
CA TRP A 135 13.53 -6.49 -6.13
C TRP A 135 13.48 -4.99 -5.77
N VAL A 136 12.81 -4.64 -4.66
CA VAL A 136 12.72 -3.25 -4.20
C VAL A 136 14.11 -2.70 -3.83
N LYS A 137 14.93 -3.44 -3.11
CA LYS A 137 16.31 -3.01 -2.75
C LYS A 137 17.19 -2.76 -3.99
N THR A 138 16.96 -3.50 -5.06
CA THR A 138 17.71 -3.31 -6.32
C THR A 138 17.21 -2.09 -7.09
N LYS A 139 15.89 -1.86 -7.12
CA LYS A 139 15.27 -0.76 -7.85
C LYS A 139 15.34 0.58 -7.09
N HIS A 140 15.25 0.51 -5.77
CA HIS A 140 15.16 1.65 -4.86
C HIS A 140 16.14 1.48 -3.70
N PRO A 141 17.47 1.54 -3.95
CA PRO A 141 18.48 1.41 -2.89
C PRO A 141 18.38 2.53 -1.84
N GLU A 142 17.75 3.67 -2.19
CA GLU A 142 17.46 4.78 -1.29
C GLU A 142 16.34 4.50 -0.28
N ALA A 143 15.48 3.49 -0.54
CA ALA A 143 14.33 3.18 0.31
C ALA A 143 14.76 2.70 1.70
N LYS A 144 14.30 3.40 2.74
CA LYS A 144 14.57 3.01 4.14
C LYS A 144 13.61 1.90 4.55
N LEU A 145 14.08 0.66 4.46
CA LEU A 145 13.29 -0.52 4.83
C LEU A 145 13.63 -0.98 6.26
N PRO A 146 12.65 -1.32 7.11
CA PRO A 146 12.91 -1.88 8.42
C PRO A 146 13.51 -3.30 8.33
N ASN A 147 14.37 -3.65 9.30
CA ASN A 147 15.02 -4.97 9.37
C ASN A 147 14.12 -6.06 9.98
N ASN A 148 12.83 -6.05 9.69
CA ASN A 148 11.87 -7.02 10.23
C ASN A 148 10.79 -7.37 9.19
N LEU A 149 9.88 -8.27 9.54
CA LEU A 149 8.78 -8.74 8.67
C LEU A 149 7.89 -7.61 8.13
N SER A 150 7.89 -6.44 8.78
CA SER A 150 7.10 -5.30 8.31
C SER A 150 7.65 -4.70 7.01
N ALA A 151 8.90 -5.00 6.63
CA ALA A 151 9.49 -4.53 5.37
C ALA A 151 8.69 -4.99 4.15
N GLU A 152 8.03 -6.16 4.21
CA GLU A 152 7.21 -6.68 3.10
C GLU A 152 6.08 -5.72 2.73
N HIS A 153 5.33 -5.20 3.71
CA HIS A 153 4.22 -4.29 3.45
C HIS A 153 4.66 -2.97 2.78
N ILE A 154 5.84 -2.46 3.15
CA ILE A 154 6.42 -1.30 2.48
C ILE A 154 6.82 -1.66 1.04
N CYS A 155 7.45 -2.83 0.85
CA CYS A 155 7.86 -3.27 -0.47
C CYS A 155 6.64 -3.51 -1.37
N ASP A 156 5.58 -4.12 -0.87
CA ASP A 156 4.33 -4.32 -1.61
C ASP A 156 3.71 -2.97 -2.00
N ALA A 157 3.74 -1.96 -1.11
CA ALA A 157 3.30 -0.60 -1.42
C ALA A 157 4.15 0.06 -2.53
N ILE A 158 5.48 -0.12 -2.54
CA ILE A 158 6.35 0.39 -3.62
C ILE A 158 6.07 -0.33 -4.93
N VAL A 159 5.94 -1.67 -4.91
CA VAL A 159 5.65 -2.45 -6.12
C VAL A 159 4.25 -2.12 -6.65
N ALA A 160 3.28 -1.81 -5.78
CA ALA A 160 1.96 -1.34 -6.18
C ALA A 160 2.03 -0.05 -7.01
N ILE A 161 2.93 0.90 -6.68
CA ILE A 161 3.17 2.09 -7.51
C ILE A 161 3.66 1.68 -8.90
N HIS A 162 4.66 0.82 -8.99
CA HIS A 162 5.17 0.35 -10.29
C HIS A 162 4.11 -0.39 -11.10
N ALA A 163 3.26 -1.19 -10.45
CA ALA A 163 2.16 -1.86 -11.12
C ALA A 163 1.10 -0.86 -11.63
N ALA A 164 0.78 0.17 -10.84
CA ALA A 164 -0.13 1.23 -11.22
C ALA A 164 0.39 2.05 -12.40
N MET A 165 1.70 2.35 -12.46
CA MET A 165 2.32 3.08 -13.57
C MET A 165 2.15 2.37 -14.93
N LEU A 166 1.88 1.07 -14.96
CA LEU A 166 1.58 0.32 -16.18
C LEU A 166 0.09 0.40 -16.59
N LYS A 167 -0.78 0.90 -15.71
CA LYS A 167 -2.22 1.02 -15.98
C LYS A 167 -2.51 2.24 -16.86
N PRO A 168 -3.50 2.15 -17.77
CA PRO A 168 -3.92 3.31 -18.56
C PRO A 168 -4.37 4.49 -17.70
N GLU A 169 -5.06 4.22 -16.60
CA GLU A 169 -5.59 5.24 -15.67
C GLU A 169 -4.48 6.09 -15.04
N PHE A 170 -3.30 5.52 -14.83
CA PHE A 170 -2.17 6.26 -14.27
C PHE A 170 -1.67 7.34 -15.23
N LYS A 171 -1.77 7.12 -16.55
CA LYS A 171 -1.33 8.07 -17.57
C LYS A 171 -2.14 9.37 -17.57
N GLU A 172 -3.36 9.35 -17.02
CA GLU A 172 -4.18 10.55 -16.86
C GLU A 172 -3.57 11.54 -15.86
N TYR A 173 -2.77 11.03 -14.91
CA TYR A 173 -2.13 11.84 -13.87
C TYR A 173 -0.67 12.21 -14.18
N TYR A 174 -0.04 11.46 -15.08
CA TYR A 174 1.35 11.68 -15.50
C TYR A 174 1.53 11.42 -16.98
N VAL A 175 1.67 12.49 -17.75
CA VAL A 175 2.07 12.44 -19.17
C VAL A 175 3.54 12.85 -19.23
N PRO A 176 4.50 11.94 -19.52
CA PRO A 176 5.86 12.32 -19.83
C PRO A 176 5.85 13.20 -21.09
N GLN A 177 6.38 14.41 -20.99
CA GLN A 177 6.60 15.26 -22.17
C GLN A 177 7.85 14.86 -22.88
#